data_bac88751056e00fa55014ca13e3e0e8f
#
_entry.id   bac88751056e00fa55014ca13e3e0e8f
#
_cell.length_a   1.000
_cell.length_b   1.000
_cell.length_c   1.000
_cell.angle_alpha   90.00
_cell.angle_beta   90.00
_cell.angle_gamma   90.00
#
_symmetry.space_group_name_H-M   'P 1'
#
loop_
_entity.id
_entity.type
_entity.pdbx_description
1 polymer ?
#
loop_
_entity_poly.entity_id
_entity_poly.type
_entity_poly.pdbx_seq_one_letter_code
_entity_poly.pdbx_strand_id
1 'polypeptide(L)'
;MRFIFTTLFFLLFCAVTAFPGNKSVLKFHQNGEFKILQFTDTHISTEKNSNMASLDVIKALTAIEKPDLVIFTGDIVTEENPAEGYRLISKIMADARTPWAVVFGNHESEKGHTRKQLADLVEKSPGCLNADVETIPGNSNFILQVLDGNGKAGALLYCMDSNSYSNLKPEVDGYGWFDFSQIAWYRQISSEFTRQNNGKPLPALAFFHIPLPEYTNACLRKDSVIIGVRTEDESAPRINSGMFTAMLECGDVMGTFVGHDHLNDYIAVYHNIALAYGRVSKIMKDKEDPLAGGRVIVLKEGKRQFDTWIREKGGEKVLPCSYPASFRH
;
A
#
# COMPACT_ATOMS: atom_id res chain seq x y z
N MET A 1 13.22 60.93 -13.61
CA MET A 1 12.12 60.10 -13.05
C MET A 1 12.55 58.63 -13.09
N ARG A 2 12.97 58.09 -11.95
CA ARG A 2 13.38 56.67 -11.83
C ARG A 2 12.18 55.89 -11.30
N PHE A 3 11.65 54.98 -12.09
CA PHE A 3 10.62 54.03 -11.65
C PHE A 3 11.29 52.90 -10.92
N ILE A 4 10.99 52.79 -9.62
CA ILE A 4 11.38 51.60 -8.79
C ILE A 4 10.26 50.57 -8.96
N PHE A 5 10.53 49.47 -9.62
CA PHE A 5 9.66 48.29 -9.64
C PHE A 5 9.91 47.47 -8.36
N THR A 6 8.97 47.55 -7.44
CA THR A 6 8.96 46.70 -6.25
C THR A 6 8.29 45.37 -6.61
N THR A 7 9.09 44.34 -6.81
CA THR A 7 8.59 42.98 -7.04
C THR A 7 8.11 42.41 -5.71
N LEU A 8 6.81 42.33 -5.52
CA LEU A 8 6.20 41.70 -4.35
C LEU A 8 6.30 40.19 -4.52
N PHE A 9 7.22 39.54 -3.80
CA PHE A 9 7.30 38.10 -3.70
C PHE A 9 6.17 37.61 -2.78
N PHE A 10 5.12 37.07 -3.36
CA PHE A 10 4.11 36.28 -2.61
C PHE A 10 4.73 34.95 -2.20
N LEU A 11 5.21 34.88 -0.96
CA LEU A 11 5.50 33.61 -0.29
C LEU A 11 4.16 32.93 -0.02
N LEU A 12 3.76 32.02 -0.93
CA LEU A 12 2.66 31.10 -0.68
C LEU A 12 3.14 30.11 0.40
N PHE A 13 2.86 30.42 1.64
CA PHE A 13 2.96 29.47 2.75
C PHE A 13 1.87 28.42 2.52
N CYS A 14 2.21 27.32 1.83
CA CYS A 14 1.40 26.12 1.89
C CYS A 14 1.51 25.58 3.33
N ALA A 15 0.56 26.00 4.16
CA ALA A 15 0.35 25.37 5.45
C ALA A 15 0.07 23.88 5.19
N VAL A 16 0.99 23.02 5.57
CA VAL A 16 0.69 21.61 5.79
C VAL A 16 -0.40 21.62 6.86
N THR A 17 -1.64 21.45 6.44
CA THR A 17 -2.77 21.38 7.37
C THR A 17 -2.52 20.23 8.32
N ALA A 18 -2.26 20.57 9.58
CA ALA A 18 -2.31 19.59 10.67
C ALA A 18 -3.71 18.98 10.66
N PHE A 19 -3.80 17.69 10.39
CA PHE A 19 -5.06 16.97 10.37
C PHE A 19 -5.69 17.02 11.77
N PRO A 20 -6.97 17.37 11.90
CA PRO A 20 -7.67 17.36 13.16
C PRO A 20 -8.03 15.89 13.51
N GLY A 21 -7.40 15.38 14.52
CA GLY A 21 -7.65 14.06 15.09
C GLY A 21 -6.36 13.49 15.67
N ASN A 22 -6.44 12.85 16.80
CA ASN A 22 -5.32 12.21 17.50
C ASN A 22 -4.87 10.95 16.73
N LYS A 23 -4.49 11.08 15.44
CA LYS A 23 -3.98 9.98 14.61
C LYS A 23 -2.61 9.60 15.15
N SER A 24 -2.35 8.31 15.26
CA SER A 24 -1.07 7.78 15.72
C SER A 24 0.08 8.31 14.88
N VAL A 25 1.13 8.78 15.55
CA VAL A 25 2.36 9.23 14.89
C VAL A 25 3.21 8.00 14.58
N LEU A 26 3.51 7.79 13.30
CA LEU A 26 4.43 6.75 12.86
C LEU A 26 5.87 7.26 12.97
N LYS A 27 6.74 6.49 13.60
CA LYS A 27 8.13 6.89 13.85
C LYS A 27 9.05 5.68 13.88
N PHE A 28 10.27 5.83 13.33
CA PHE A 28 11.32 4.84 13.51
C PHE A 28 11.65 4.62 15.00
N HIS A 29 11.86 3.37 15.38
CA HIS A 29 12.36 3.03 16.71
C HIS A 29 13.82 3.47 16.89
N GLN A 30 14.32 3.42 18.12
CA GLN A 30 15.73 3.77 18.43
C GLN A 30 16.74 2.88 17.70
N ASN A 31 16.36 1.65 17.33
CA ASN A 31 17.21 0.76 16.52
C ASN A 31 17.18 1.11 15.02
N GLY A 32 16.48 2.18 14.62
CA GLY A 32 16.35 2.63 13.23
C GLY A 32 15.43 1.75 12.37
N GLU A 33 14.52 0.98 12.98
CA GLU A 33 13.57 0.13 12.25
C GLU A 33 12.14 0.62 12.36
N PHE A 34 11.34 0.33 11.32
CA PHE A 34 9.90 0.50 11.30
C PHE A 34 9.27 -0.70 10.59
N LYS A 35 8.40 -1.43 11.28
CA LYS A 35 7.82 -2.68 10.81
C LYS A 35 6.40 -2.50 10.32
N ILE A 36 6.14 -2.90 9.08
CA ILE A 36 4.82 -2.95 8.46
C ILE A 36 4.41 -4.40 8.28
N LEU A 37 3.15 -4.72 8.57
CA LEU A 37 2.53 -5.99 8.21
C LEU A 37 1.44 -5.71 7.18
N GLN A 38 1.62 -6.26 5.98
CA GLN A 38 0.66 -6.18 4.88
C GLN A 38 -0.24 -7.40 4.92
N PHE A 39 -1.56 -7.17 4.92
CA PHE A 39 -2.59 -8.12 4.58
C PHE A 39 -3.24 -7.73 3.26
N THR A 40 -3.73 -8.71 2.51
CA THR A 40 -4.43 -8.48 1.25
C THR A 40 -5.45 -9.58 1.00
N ASP A 41 -6.48 -9.27 0.22
CA ASP A 41 -7.44 -10.27 -0.26
C ASP A 41 -8.04 -11.12 0.88
N THR A 42 -8.49 -10.47 1.93
CA THR A 42 -9.10 -11.13 3.08
C THR A 42 -10.53 -11.57 2.80
N HIS A 43 -11.22 -10.87 1.91
CA HIS A 43 -12.61 -11.11 1.50
C HIS A 43 -13.55 -11.44 2.66
N ILE A 44 -13.44 -10.72 3.77
CA ILE A 44 -14.27 -10.91 4.95
C ILE A 44 -15.72 -10.68 4.56
N SER A 45 -16.60 -11.60 4.99
CA SER A 45 -18.04 -11.46 4.91
C SER A 45 -18.68 -12.02 6.16
N THR A 46 -19.36 -11.16 6.91
CA THR A 46 -20.07 -11.49 8.15
C THR A 46 -21.47 -12.06 7.87
N GLU A 47 -22.10 -11.67 6.74
CA GLU A 47 -23.46 -12.05 6.37
C GLU A 47 -23.63 -13.55 6.17
N LYS A 48 -22.62 -14.23 5.65
CA LYS A 48 -22.63 -15.66 5.39
C LYS A 48 -21.68 -16.45 6.27
N ASN A 49 -21.11 -15.82 7.31
CA ASN A 49 -19.98 -16.35 8.09
C ASN A 49 -18.86 -16.91 7.18
N SER A 50 -18.74 -16.35 5.99
CA SER A 50 -17.72 -16.75 5.02
C SER A 50 -16.44 -15.96 5.28
N ASN A 51 -15.31 -16.63 5.21
CA ASN A 51 -13.97 -16.04 5.40
C ASN A 51 -13.76 -15.35 6.78
N MET A 52 -14.61 -15.61 7.76
CA MET A 52 -14.40 -15.10 9.15
C MET A 52 -13.09 -15.59 9.74
N ALA A 53 -12.60 -16.77 9.33
CA ALA A 53 -11.29 -17.29 9.73
C ALA A 53 -10.12 -16.38 9.28
N SER A 54 -10.31 -15.50 8.30
CA SER A 54 -9.33 -14.47 7.93
C SER A 54 -9.07 -13.49 9.06
N LEU A 55 -10.07 -13.21 9.91
CA LEU A 55 -9.89 -12.37 11.11
C LEU A 55 -8.96 -13.03 12.13
N ASP A 56 -8.99 -14.36 12.25
CA ASP A 56 -8.09 -15.09 13.14
C ASP A 56 -6.65 -15.03 12.64
N VAL A 57 -6.44 -15.10 11.32
CA VAL A 57 -5.12 -14.89 10.69
C VAL A 57 -4.61 -13.48 10.98
N ILE A 58 -5.43 -12.45 10.73
CA ILE A 58 -5.07 -11.05 11.00
C ILE A 58 -4.67 -10.88 12.48
N LYS A 59 -5.50 -11.38 13.40
CA LYS A 59 -5.25 -11.31 14.84
C LYS A 59 -3.97 -12.03 15.24
N ALA A 60 -3.78 -13.27 14.80
CA ALA A 60 -2.64 -14.11 15.17
C ALA A 60 -1.34 -13.51 14.65
N LEU A 61 -1.28 -13.13 13.36
CA LEU A 61 -0.05 -12.61 12.77
C LEU A 61 0.30 -11.21 13.29
N THR A 62 -0.70 -10.37 13.59
CA THR A 62 -0.46 -9.08 14.26
C THR A 62 0.13 -9.29 15.65
N ALA A 63 -0.35 -10.27 16.40
CA ALA A 63 0.17 -10.58 17.73
C ALA A 63 1.61 -11.16 17.69
N ILE A 64 1.94 -11.98 16.68
CA ILE A 64 3.27 -12.55 16.49
C ILE A 64 4.26 -11.47 16.07
N GLU A 65 3.92 -10.69 15.04
CA GLU A 65 4.84 -9.72 14.43
C GLU A 65 4.94 -8.41 15.20
N LYS A 66 3.90 -8.01 15.93
CA LYS A 66 3.83 -6.73 16.64
C LYS A 66 4.28 -5.56 15.76
N PRO A 67 3.61 -5.35 14.61
CA PRO A 67 4.00 -4.32 13.67
C PRO A 67 3.71 -2.92 14.20
N ASP A 68 4.42 -1.92 13.67
CA ASP A 68 4.17 -0.51 13.94
C ASP A 68 2.98 0.02 13.13
N LEU A 69 2.68 -0.66 12.02
CA LEU A 69 1.58 -0.34 11.12
C LEU A 69 1.09 -1.62 10.44
N VAL A 70 -0.23 -1.76 10.32
CA VAL A 70 -0.85 -2.75 9.43
C VAL A 70 -1.39 -2.02 8.21
N ILE A 71 -1.08 -2.52 7.00
CA ILE A 71 -1.66 -2.01 5.74
C ILE A 71 -2.43 -3.15 5.06
N PHE A 72 -3.69 -2.89 4.76
CA PHE A 72 -4.53 -3.76 3.94
C PHE A 72 -4.50 -3.28 2.49
N THR A 73 -4.10 -4.15 1.58
CA THR A 73 -3.95 -3.81 0.15
C THR A 73 -5.07 -4.39 -0.71
N GLY A 74 -6.32 -4.05 -0.37
CA GLY A 74 -7.51 -4.28 -1.17
C GLY A 74 -8.20 -5.62 -0.98
N ASP A 75 -9.44 -5.68 -1.45
CA ASP A 75 -10.36 -6.81 -1.37
C ASP A 75 -10.56 -7.31 0.07
N ILE A 76 -10.87 -6.36 0.96
CA ILE A 76 -10.84 -6.59 2.41
C ILE A 76 -12.17 -7.06 2.94
N VAL A 77 -13.24 -6.28 2.75
CA VAL A 77 -14.61 -6.60 3.17
C VAL A 77 -15.51 -6.54 1.95
N THR A 78 -15.95 -7.70 1.48
CA THR A 78 -16.65 -7.85 0.19
C THR A 78 -18.09 -8.34 0.38
N GLU A 79 -18.90 -7.55 1.12
CA GLU A 79 -20.29 -7.86 1.46
C GLU A 79 -21.20 -6.63 1.29
N GLU A 80 -22.54 -6.84 1.37
CA GLU A 80 -23.53 -5.78 1.21
C GLU A 80 -23.52 -4.78 2.37
N ASN A 81 -23.19 -5.22 3.58
CA ASN A 81 -23.04 -4.36 4.76
C ASN A 81 -21.61 -4.44 5.33
N PRO A 82 -20.64 -3.70 4.78
CA PRO A 82 -19.24 -3.83 5.14
C PRO A 82 -18.90 -3.24 6.52
N ALA A 83 -19.80 -2.47 7.13
CA ALA A 83 -19.54 -1.77 8.39
C ALA A 83 -19.13 -2.73 9.52
N GLU A 84 -19.75 -3.89 9.59
CA GLU A 84 -19.43 -4.88 10.63
C GLU A 84 -18.05 -5.51 10.40
N GLY A 85 -17.71 -5.85 9.16
CA GLY A 85 -16.38 -6.38 8.82
C GLY A 85 -15.27 -5.41 9.20
N TYR A 86 -15.39 -4.13 8.83
CA TYR A 86 -14.42 -3.09 9.22
C TYR A 86 -14.42 -2.82 10.73
N ARG A 87 -15.56 -2.92 11.41
CA ARG A 87 -15.63 -2.81 12.88
C ARG A 87 -14.83 -3.94 13.56
N LEU A 88 -14.91 -5.17 13.05
CA LEU A 88 -14.16 -6.31 13.58
C LEU A 88 -12.65 -6.14 13.35
N ILE A 89 -12.24 -5.68 12.16
CA ILE A 89 -10.83 -5.33 11.89
C ILE A 89 -10.36 -4.25 12.87
N SER A 90 -11.10 -3.15 12.98
CA SER A 90 -10.78 -2.05 13.89
C SER A 90 -10.63 -2.52 15.34
N LYS A 91 -11.51 -3.44 15.78
CA LYS A 91 -11.39 -4.04 17.13
C LYS A 91 -10.09 -4.83 17.29
N ILE A 92 -9.72 -5.66 16.32
CA ILE A 92 -8.45 -6.43 16.36
C ILE A 92 -7.26 -5.48 16.46
N MET A 93 -7.26 -4.42 15.65
CA MET A 93 -6.19 -3.42 15.64
C MET A 93 -6.11 -2.64 16.95
N ALA A 94 -7.26 -2.28 17.52
CA ALA A 94 -7.34 -1.61 18.81
C ALA A 94 -6.83 -2.50 19.96
N ASP A 95 -7.23 -3.77 19.99
CA ASP A 95 -6.76 -4.76 20.95
C ASP A 95 -5.23 -4.95 20.85
N ALA A 96 -4.68 -4.93 19.63
CA ALA A 96 -3.25 -4.99 19.37
C ALA A 96 -2.52 -3.64 19.61
N ARG A 97 -3.25 -2.55 19.79
CA ARG A 97 -2.72 -1.16 19.84
C ARG A 97 -1.90 -0.79 18.61
N THR A 98 -2.28 -1.29 17.46
CA THR A 98 -1.58 -1.09 16.19
C THR A 98 -2.41 -0.19 15.28
N PRO A 99 -1.86 0.93 14.79
CA PRO A 99 -2.52 1.73 13.75
C PRO A 99 -2.61 0.93 12.45
N TRP A 100 -3.60 1.26 11.63
CA TRP A 100 -3.83 0.56 10.39
C TRP A 100 -4.31 1.48 9.27
N ALA A 101 -4.16 1.01 8.02
CA ALA A 101 -4.58 1.73 6.84
C ALA A 101 -5.11 0.76 5.78
N VAL A 102 -5.91 1.25 4.85
CA VAL A 102 -6.52 0.47 3.76
C VAL A 102 -6.33 1.18 2.43
N VAL A 103 -5.91 0.46 1.40
CA VAL A 103 -6.15 0.83 0.01
C VAL A 103 -7.19 -0.12 -0.57
N PHE A 104 -8.04 0.38 -1.48
CA PHE A 104 -9.13 -0.42 -2.02
C PHE A 104 -8.68 -1.29 -3.20
N GLY A 105 -9.27 -2.49 -3.29
CA GLY A 105 -9.20 -3.37 -4.44
C GLY A 105 -10.39 -3.20 -5.39
N ASN A 106 -10.60 -4.14 -6.28
CA ASN A 106 -11.69 -4.07 -7.24
C ASN A 106 -13.03 -4.55 -6.68
N HIS A 107 -13.02 -5.40 -5.65
CA HIS A 107 -14.25 -5.98 -5.09
C HIS A 107 -14.94 -5.12 -4.01
N GLU A 108 -14.32 -4.07 -3.47
CA GLU A 108 -14.89 -3.24 -2.42
C GLU A 108 -16.25 -2.63 -2.79
N SER A 109 -16.45 -2.23 -4.05
CA SER A 109 -17.67 -1.53 -4.47
C SER A 109 -18.67 -2.39 -5.28
N GLU A 110 -18.53 -3.72 -5.29
CA GLU A 110 -19.40 -4.60 -6.05
C GLU A 110 -20.75 -4.89 -5.39
N LYS A 111 -20.91 -4.60 -4.11
CA LYS A 111 -22.08 -4.96 -3.30
C LYS A 111 -22.96 -3.76 -2.91
N GLY A 112 -23.11 -2.81 -3.83
CA GLY A 112 -24.07 -1.70 -3.67
C GLY A 112 -23.55 -0.47 -2.93
N HIS A 113 -22.31 -0.48 -2.44
CA HIS A 113 -21.65 0.69 -1.86
C HIS A 113 -20.77 1.38 -2.89
N THR A 114 -20.76 2.71 -2.87
CA THR A 114 -19.76 3.47 -3.60
C THR A 114 -18.43 3.43 -2.86
N ARG A 115 -17.32 3.52 -3.59
CA ARG A 115 -15.96 3.61 -2.98
C ARG A 115 -15.86 4.78 -2.00
N LYS A 116 -16.51 5.92 -2.31
CA LYS A 116 -16.56 7.08 -1.41
C LYS A 116 -17.24 6.75 -0.07
N GLN A 117 -18.37 6.04 -0.09
CA GLN A 117 -19.04 5.62 1.14
C GLN A 117 -18.15 4.71 2.00
N LEU A 118 -17.40 3.82 1.35
CA LEU A 118 -16.45 2.95 2.04
C LEU A 118 -15.25 3.74 2.58
N ALA A 119 -14.73 4.72 1.83
CA ALA A 119 -13.65 5.59 2.30
C ALA A 119 -14.09 6.36 3.56
N ASP A 120 -15.29 6.94 3.56
CA ASP A 120 -15.86 7.63 4.71
C ASP A 120 -16.05 6.72 5.93
N LEU A 121 -16.43 5.47 5.71
CA LEU A 121 -16.57 4.46 6.75
C LEU A 121 -15.23 4.09 7.38
N VAL A 122 -14.25 3.79 6.52
CA VAL A 122 -12.91 3.35 6.94
C VAL A 122 -12.18 4.49 7.66
N GLU A 123 -12.25 5.71 7.14
CA GLU A 123 -11.59 6.88 7.73
C GLU A 123 -12.09 7.20 9.14
N LYS A 124 -13.36 6.92 9.42
CA LYS A 124 -13.98 7.10 10.74
C LYS A 124 -13.71 5.93 11.71
N SER A 125 -13.12 4.85 11.22
CA SER A 125 -12.85 3.67 12.06
C SER A 125 -11.72 3.92 13.05
N PRO A 126 -11.86 3.55 14.33
CA PRO A 126 -10.82 3.77 15.33
C PRO A 126 -9.45 3.20 14.93
N GLY A 127 -8.40 3.99 15.07
CA GLY A 127 -7.02 3.61 14.76
C GLY A 127 -6.69 3.59 13.27
N CYS A 128 -7.66 3.84 12.39
CA CYS A 128 -7.41 3.95 10.95
C CYS A 128 -6.71 5.27 10.61
N LEU A 129 -5.69 5.20 9.76
CA LEU A 129 -4.90 6.36 9.35
C LEU A 129 -5.30 6.91 7.99
N ASN A 130 -6.29 6.33 7.32
CA ASN A 130 -6.77 6.84 6.05
C ASN A 130 -7.12 8.33 6.12
N ALA A 131 -6.75 9.06 5.08
CA ALA A 131 -7.05 10.47 4.88
C ALA A 131 -7.12 10.71 3.37
N ASP A 132 -8.25 10.38 2.77
CA ASP A 132 -8.40 10.36 1.31
C ASP A 132 -8.23 11.73 0.68
N VAL A 133 -7.57 11.78 -0.47
CA VAL A 133 -7.42 12.99 -1.29
C VAL A 133 -8.60 13.08 -2.26
N GLU A 134 -9.64 13.80 -1.87
CA GLU A 134 -10.90 13.89 -2.63
C GLU A 134 -10.79 14.62 -3.99
N THR A 135 -9.65 15.25 -4.29
CA THR A 135 -9.47 16.06 -5.51
C THR A 135 -8.95 15.27 -6.71
N ILE A 136 -8.69 13.98 -6.55
CA ILE A 136 -8.21 13.07 -7.61
C ILE A 136 -9.13 11.85 -7.71
N PRO A 137 -9.19 11.18 -8.87
CA PRO A 137 -9.95 9.95 -9.04
C PRO A 137 -9.51 8.83 -8.10
N GLY A 138 -10.44 7.90 -7.83
CA GLY A 138 -10.25 6.82 -6.86
C GLY A 138 -10.55 7.30 -5.44
N ASN A 139 -10.55 6.36 -4.51
CA ASN A 139 -10.72 6.59 -3.08
C ASN A 139 -9.71 5.72 -2.33
N SER A 140 -9.16 6.20 -1.24
CA SER A 140 -8.00 5.65 -0.53
C SER A 140 -6.63 6.08 -1.12
N ASN A 141 -6.57 7.29 -1.68
CA ASN A 141 -5.31 7.93 -2.07
C ASN A 141 -4.84 8.85 -0.94
N PHE A 142 -3.75 8.51 -0.30
CA PHE A 142 -3.14 9.31 0.78
C PHE A 142 -1.66 8.94 0.97
N ILE A 143 -0.97 9.71 1.79
CA ILE A 143 0.40 9.40 2.20
C ILE A 143 0.49 9.28 3.72
N LEU A 144 1.36 8.40 4.19
CA LEU A 144 1.78 8.33 5.57
C LEU A 144 3.28 8.65 5.65
N GLN A 145 3.65 9.41 6.68
CA GLN A 145 5.04 9.74 6.96
C GLN A 145 5.54 8.92 8.13
N VAL A 146 6.67 8.25 7.97
CA VAL A 146 7.40 7.66 9.08
C VAL A 146 8.48 8.65 9.51
N LEU A 147 8.37 9.19 10.71
CA LEU A 147 9.27 10.20 11.21
C LEU A 147 10.62 9.61 11.67
N ASP A 148 11.70 10.33 11.43
CA ASP A 148 13.03 10.05 11.92
C ASP A 148 13.21 10.38 13.41
N GLY A 149 14.40 10.16 13.95
CA GLY A 149 14.75 10.51 15.33
C GLY A 149 14.55 11.98 15.68
N ASN A 150 14.59 12.88 14.69
CA ASN A 150 14.46 14.33 14.85
C ASN A 150 13.03 14.84 14.63
N GLY A 151 12.08 13.95 14.36
CA GLY A 151 10.68 14.31 14.08
C GLY A 151 10.42 14.84 12.67
N LYS A 152 11.34 14.63 11.72
CA LYS A 152 11.15 14.91 10.30
C LYS A 152 10.75 13.64 9.56
N ALA A 153 10.17 13.80 8.37
CA ALA A 153 9.90 12.65 7.51
C ALA A 153 11.20 11.92 7.17
N GLY A 154 11.30 10.66 7.57
CA GLY A 154 12.42 9.77 7.29
C GLY A 154 12.11 8.75 6.19
N ALA A 155 10.82 8.40 6.02
CA ALA A 155 10.33 7.60 4.90
C ALA A 155 8.87 7.98 4.57
N LEU A 156 8.43 7.67 3.34
CA LEU A 156 7.09 7.89 2.86
C LEU A 156 6.41 6.57 2.49
N LEU A 157 5.11 6.47 2.80
CA LEU A 157 4.28 5.34 2.39
C LEU A 157 3.13 5.91 1.55
N TYR A 158 3.20 5.71 0.24
CA TYR A 158 2.14 6.06 -0.69
C TYR A 158 1.07 4.98 -0.66
N CYS A 159 -0.12 5.32 -0.23
CA CYS A 159 -1.30 4.47 -0.29
C CYS A 159 -2.16 4.97 -1.43
N MET A 160 -2.38 4.15 -2.46
CA MET A 160 -3.00 4.61 -3.70
C MET A 160 -4.08 3.65 -4.18
N ASP A 161 -5.20 4.21 -4.62
CA ASP A 161 -6.26 3.44 -5.27
C ASP A 161 -5.84 3.09 -6.71
N SER A 162 -5.59 1.82 -6.98
CA SER A 162 -5.30 1.32 -8.34
C SER A 162 -6.55 1.24 -9.22
N ASN A 163 -7.67 1.78 -8.76
CA ASN A 163 -9.00 1.70 -9.36
C ASN A 163 -9.57 0.26 -9.36
N SER A 164 -10.62 0.02 -10.13
CA SER A 164 -11.32 -1.25 -10.18
C SER A 164 -11.26 -1.84 -11.59
N TYR A 165 -12.35 -1.76 -12.35
CA TYR A 165 -12.40 -2.24 -13.72
C TYR A 165 -12.21 -1.11 -14.71
N SER A 166 -11.81 -1.45 -15.94
CA SER A 166 -11.70 -0.48 -17.02
C SER A 166 -13.01 0.26 -17.28
N ASN A 167 -12.95 1.56 -17.37
CA ASN A 167 -14.08 2.42 -17.76
C ASN A 167 -14.18 2.65 -19.29
N LEU A 168 -13.31 2.00 -20.07
CA LEU A 168 -13.28 2.06 -21.55
C LEU A 168 -13.82 0.77 -22.20
N LYS A 169 -14.63 0.00 -21.51
CA LYS A 169 -15.30 -1.17 -22.12
C LYS A 169 -16.30 -0.71 -23.19
N PRO A 170 -16.44 -1.41 -24.30
CA PRO A 170 -15.79 -2.67 -24.65
C PRO A 170 -14.40 -2.53 -25.31
N GLU A 171 -13.93 -1.32 -25.61
CA GLU A 171 -12.68 -1.07 -26.35
C GLU A 171 -11.45 -1.56 -25.60
N VAL A 172 -11.44 -1.37 -24.27
CA VAL A 172 -10.41 -1.89 -23.36
C VAL A 172 -11.12 -2.63 -22.24
N ASP A 173 -11.01 -3.94 -22.25
CA ASP A 173 -11.55 -4.81 -21.19
C ASP A 173 -10.52 -5.02 -20.06
N GLY A 174 -10.97 -5.65 -18.95
CA GLY A 174 -10.15 -5.97 -17.80
C GLY A 174 -10.16 -4.88 -16.73
N TYR A 175 -9.01 -4.67 -16.10
CA TYR A 175 -8.86 -3.79 -14.94
C TYR A 175 -8.54 -2.35 -15.34
N GLY A 176 -8.89 -1.42 -14.44
CA GLY A 176 -8.54 -0.02 -14.53
C GLY A 176 -7.05 0.23 -14.24
N TRP A 177 -6.62 1.43 -14.44
CA TRP A 177 -5.23 1.87 -14.25
C TRP A 177 -5.20 3.19 -13.47
N PHE A 178 -4.01 3.59 -13.00
CA PHE A 178 -3.84 4.91 -12.38
C PHE A 178 -4.16 6.02 -13.37
N ASP A 179 -5.07 6.92 -12.98
CA ASP A 179 -5.38 8.11 -13.75
C ASP A 179 -4.18 9.07 -13.82
N PHE A 180 -4.10 9.89 -14.88
CA PHE A 180 -3.04 10.87 -15.02
C PHE A 180 -3.00 11.88 -13.89
N SER A 181 -4.13 12.21 -13.28
CA SER A 181 -4.18 13.11 -12.12
C SER A 181 -3.67 12.44 -10.85
N GLN A 182 -3.85 11.12 -10.67
CA GLN A 182 -3.21 10.37 -9.58
C GLN A 182 -1.69 10.34 -9.75
N ILE A 183 -1.21 10.15 -10.98
CA ILE A 183 0.22 10.21 -11.31
C ILE A 183 0.78 11.61 -11.07
N ALA A 184 0.07 12.66 -11.48
CA ALA A 184 0.47 14.03 -11.24
C ALA A 184 0.53 14.36 -9.75
N TRP A 185 -0.45 13.92 -8.97
CA TRP A 185 -0.47 14.04 -7.51
C TRP A 185 0.73 13.35 -6.87
N TYR A 186 1.01 12.09 -7.24
CA TYR A 186 2.18 11.37 -6.75
C TYR A 186 3.48 12.16 -7.02
N ARG A 187 3.67 12.62 -8.27
CA ARG A 187 4.86 13.39 -8.68
C ARG A 187 4.99 14.69 -7.90
N GLN A 188 3.88 15.39 -7.66
CA GLN A 188 3.86 16.62 -6.87
C GLN A 188 4.31 16.37 -5.44
N ILE A 189 3.74 15.34 -4.78
CA ILE A 189 4.09 14.98 -3.40
C ILE A 189 5.57 14.57 -3.31
N SER A 190 6.04 13.69 -4.18
CA SER A 190 7.44 13.27 -4.24
C SER A 190 8.40 14.45 -4.42
N SER A 191 8.08 15.36 -5.35
CA SER A 191 8.87 16.57 -5.59
C SER A 191 8.91 17.48 -4.35
N GLU A 192 7.79 17.66 -3.67
CA GLU A 192 7.72 18.51 -2.48
C GLU A 192 8.59 17.95 -1.34
N PHE A 193 8.49 16.65 -1.04
CA PHE A 193 9.33 16.02 -0.01
C PHE A 193 10.82 15.99 -0.41
N THR A 194 11.11 15.80 -1.69
CA THR A 194 12.49 15.89 -2.21
C THR A 194 13.06 17.29 -2.00
N ARG A 195 12.27 18.34 -2.30
CA ARG A 195 12.67 19.73 -2.07
C ARG A 195 12.91 20.02 -0.59
N GLN A 196 12.01 19.53 0.30
CA GLN A 196 12.14 19.69 1.76
C GLN A 196 13.36 18.93 2.30
N ASN A 197 13.78 17.86 1.64
CA ASN A 197 14.96 17.06 1.99
C ASN A 197 16.22 17.48 1.21
N ASN A 198 16.39 18.76 0.93
CA ASN A 198 17.58 19.34 0.27
C ASN A 198 17.85 18.71 -1.12
N GLY A 199 16.82 18.45 -1.90
CA GLY A 199 16.91 17.89 -3.25
C GLY A 199 17.21 16.38 -3.30
N LYS A 200 17.16 15.67 -2.18
CA LYS A 200 17.36 14.22 -2.11
C LYS A 200 16.02 13.52 -1.91
N PRO A 201 15.60 12.59 -2.81
CA PRO A 201 14.39 11.81 -2.60
C PRO A 201 14.44 11.02 -1.28
N LEU A 202 13.34 11.06 -0.51
CA LEU A 202 13.20 10.23 0.67
C LEU A 202 12.97 8.76 0.26
N PRO A 203 13.45 7.78 1.05
CA PRO A 203 13.04 6.40 0.84
C PRO A 203 11.52 6.25 0.92
N ALA A 204 10.91 5.63 -0.08
CA ALA A 204 9.46 5.45 -0.10
C ALA A 204 9.05 4.03 -0.50
N LEU A 205 7.86 3.61 -0.03
CA LEU A 205 7.14 2.43 -0.48
C LEU A 205 5.78 2.85 -1.02
N ALA A 206 5.25 2.10 -1.98
CA ALA A 206 3.92 2.30 -2.52
C ALA A 206 3.05 1.05 -2.32
N PHE A 207 1.82 1.27 -1.87
CA PHE A 207 0.82 0.24 -1.57
C PHE A 207 -0.41 0.48 -2.42
N PHE A 208 -0.81 -0.52 -3.18
CA PHE A 208 -2.02 -0.52 -3.99
C PHE A 208 -2.45 -1.96 -4.26
N HIS A 209 -3.60 -2.18 -4.90
CA HIS A 209 -4.15 -3.52 -5.02
C HIS A 209 -3.76 -4.20 -6.33
N ILE A 210 -4.18 -3.65 -7.47
CA ILE A 210 -3.97 -4.24 -8.80
C ILE A 210 -2.53 -3.98 -9.25
N PRO A 211 -1.76 -5.02 -9.65
CA PRO A 211 -0.36 -4.87 -10.03
C PRO A 211 -0.20 -4.00 -11.29
N LEU A 212 0.96 -3.35 -11.41
CA LEU A 212 1.34 -2.66 -12.64
C LEU A 212 1.78 -3.66 -13.72
N PRO A 213 1.66 -3.33 -15.02
CA PRO A 213 2.14 -4.20 -16.10
C PRO A 213 3.62 -4.59 -15.97
N GLU A 214 4.41 -3.80 -15.25
CA GLU A 214 5.82 -4.08 -14.99
C GLU A 214 6.09 -5.29 -14.12
N TYR A 215 5.10 -5.78 -13.36
CA TYR A 215 5.21 -7.05 -12.64
C TYR A 215 5.43 -8.22 -13.60
N THR A 216 4.64 -8.29 -14.68
CA THR A 216 4.85 -9.28 -15.76
C THR A 216 6.22 -9.08 -16.41
N ASN A 217 6.59 -7.82 -16.72
CA ASN A 217 7.88 -7.53 -17.35
C ASN A 217 9.07 -7.98 -16.49
N ALA A 218 8.98 -7.80 -15.16
CA ALA A 218 10.00 -8.26 -14.25
C ALA A 218 10.17 -9.79 -14.30
N CYS A 219 9.07 -10.53 -14.35
CA CYS A 219 9.09 -11.99 -14.38
C CYS A 219 9.59 -12.56 -15.72
N LEU A 220 9.36 -11.87 -16.82
CA LEU A 220 9.78 -12.31 -18.16
C LEU A 220 11.28 -12.08 -18.44
N ARG A 221 11.99 -11.32 -17.64
CA ARG A 221 13.43 -11.13 -17.81
C ARG A 221 14.20 -12.40 -17.47
N LYS A 222 15.15 -12.77 -18.34
CA LYS A 222 15.98 -13.98 -18.17
C LYS A 222 16.91 -13.95 -16.95
N ASP A 223 17.29 -12.74 -16.53
CA ASP A 223 18.20 -12.46 -15.40
C ASP A 223 17.44 -12.02 -14.14
N SER A 224 16.12 -12.19 -14.11
CA SER A 224 15.32 -11.81 -12.95
C SER A 224 15.51 -12.78 -11.79
N VAL A 225 15.80 -12.24 -10.61
CA VAL A 225 15.74 -12.98 -9.36
C VAL A 225 14.31 -12.85 -8.84
N ILE A 226 13.59 -13.97 -8.76
CA ILE A 226 12.23 -14.06 -8.22
C ILE A 226 12.31 -14.87 -6.92
N ILE A 227 11.89 -14.28 -5.81
CA ILE A 227 11.85 -14.94 -4.51
C ILE A 227 10.40 -15.06 -4.09
N GLY A 228 9.90 -16.28 -3.97
CA GLY A 228 8.51 -16.60 -3.65
C GLY A 228 7.80 -17.40 -4.72
N VAL A 229 6.48 -17.46 -4.61
CA VAL A 229 5.60 -18.26 -5.47
C VAL A 229 4.97 -17.37 -6.55
N ARG A 230 5.07 -17.81 -7.80
CA ARG A 230 4.38 -17.28 -8.98
C ARG A 230 3.73 -18.44 -9.71
N THR A 231 2.43 -18.62 -9.52
CA THR A 231 1.67 -19.73 -10.10
C THR A 231 0.49 -19.31 -10.95
N GLU A 232 0.24 -18.00 -11.02
CA GLU A 232 -0.72 -17.40 -11.94
C GLU A 232 -0.12 -16.18 -12.63
N ASP A 233 -0.64 -15.82 -13.80
CA ASP A 233 -0.23 -14.62 -14.52
C ASP A 233 -0.76 -13.38 -13.82
N GLU A 234 -0.01 -12.28 -13.90
CA GLU A 234 -0.37 -11.01 -13.31
C GLU A 234 -1.59 -10.42 -14.01
N SER A 235 -2.66 -10.21 -13.25
CA SER A 235 -3.92 -9.62 -13.73
C SER A 235 -3.83 -8.09 -13.78
N ALA A 236 -2.79 -7.58 -14.42
CA ALA A 236 -2.52 -6.15 -14.57
C ALA A 236 -3.47 -5.48 -15.59
N PRO A 237 -3.62 -4.15 -15.54
CA PRO A 237 -4.32 -3.39 -16.58
C PRO A 237 -3.73 -3.63 -17.96
N ARG A 238 -4.58 -3.68 -18.98
CA ARG A 238 -4.14 -3.79 -20.40
C ARG A 238 -3.47 -2.53 -20.92
N ILE A 239 -3.73 -1.39 -20.27
CA ILE A 239 -3.14 -0.09 -20.59
C ILE A 239 -2.16 0.29 -19.49
N ASN A 240 -0.93 0.61 -19.90
CA ASN A 240 0.07 1.18 -19.00
C ASN A 240 -0.07 2.70 -19.00
N SER A 241 -0.44 3.26 -17.85
CA SER A 241 -0.63 4.71 -17.68
C SER A 241 0.67 5.48 -17.39
N GLY A 242 1.79 4.78 -17.16
CA GLY A 242 3.10 5.39 -16.88
C GLY A 242 3.38 5.64 -15.39
N MET A 243 2.61 5.09 -14.46
CA MET A 243 2.87 5.24 -13.02
C MET A 243 4.27 4.71 -12.64
N PHE A 244 4.68 3.57 -13.18
CA PHE A 244 6.02 3.03 -12.93
C PHE A 244 7.13 3.97 -13.44
N THR A 245 6.96 4.54 -14.63
CA THR A 245 7.87 5.55 -15.18
C THR A 245 7.97 6.77 -14.25
N ALA A 246 6.83 7.25 -13.74
CA ALA A 246 6.82 8.35 -12.77
C ALA A 246 7.61 8.01 -11.50
N MET A 247 7.49 6.79 -10.97
CA MET A 247 8.26 6.32 -9.81
C MET A 247 9.77 6.26 -10.09
N LEU A 248 10.16 5.83 -11.29
CA LEU A 248 11.57 5.82 -11.71
C LEU A 248 12.15 7.24 -11.80
N GLU A 249 11.40 8.17 -12.41
CA GLU A 249 11.85 9.57 -12.58
C GLU A 249 11.93 10.33 -11.25
N CYS A 250 10.97 10.12 -10.34
CA CYS A 250 10.98 10.71 -9.01
C CYS A 250 12.09 10.13 -8.13
N GLY A 251 12.39 8.85 -8.30
CA GLY A 251 13.51 8.18 -7.65
C GLY A 251 13.36 7.95 -6.14
N ASP A 252 12.16 8.15 -5.57
CA ASP A 252 11.87 7.95 -4.14
C ASP A 252 11.40 6.51 -3.83
N VAL A 253 10.51 5.93 -4.64
CA VAL A 253 9.97 4.60 -4.42
C VAL A 253 11.03 3.51 -4.56
N MET A 254 11.19 2.70 -3.53
CA MET A 254 12.09 1.53 -3.49
C MET A 254 11.36 0.23 -3.81
N GLY A 255 10.07 0.18 -3.54
CA GLY A 255 9.26 -1.00 -3.72
C GLY A 255 7.78 -0.70 -3.73
N THR A 256 7.04 -1.52 -4.48
CA THR A 256 5.58 -1.53 -4.54
C THR A 256 5.07 -2.83 -3.95
N PHE A 257 3.93 -2.76 -3.26
CA PHE A 257 3.32 -3.90 -2.56
C PHE A 257 1.85 -3.98 -2.95
N VAL A 258 1.47 -5.10 -3.56
CA VAL A 258 0.15 -5.32 -4.16
C VAL A 258 -0.55 -6.56 -3.60
N GLY A 259 -1.79 -6.79 -3.98
CA GLY A 259 -2.58 -8.01 -3.79
C GLY A 259 -3.10 -8.54 -5.11
N HIS A 260 -4.40 -8.87 -5.17
CA HIS A 260 -5.17 -9.18 -6.35
C HIS A 260 -5.01 -10.61 -6.90
N ASP A 261 -3.79 -11.05 -7.15
CA ASP A 261 -3.50 -12.39 -7.67
C ASP A 261 -3.21 -13.32 -6.50
N HIS A 262 -4.18 -14.20 -6.15
CA HIS A 262 -4.20 -14.94 -4.88
C HIS A 262 -3.13 -16.03 -4.78
N LEU A 263 -2.63 -16.51 -5.93
CA LEU A 263 -1.65 -17.58 -5.99
C LEU A 263 -0.21 -17.07 -6.14
N ASN A 264 -0.02 -15.75 -6.06
CA ASN A 264 1.28 -15.10 -6.11
C ASN A 264 1.65 -14.51 -4.74
N ASP A 265 2.91 -14.68 -4.35
CA ASP A 265 3.48 -14.02 -3.17
C ASP A 265 4.96 -13.64 -3.39
N TYR A 266 5.37 -13.59 -4.64
CA TYR A 266 6.75 -13.31 -4.99
C TYR A 266 7.14 -11.85 -4.80
N ILE A 267 8.46 -11.63 -4.79
CA ILE A 267 9.10 -10.33 -4.97
C ILE A 267 10.18 -10.46 -6.04
N ALA A 268 10.18 -9.53 -6.98
CA ALA A 268 11.21 -9.37 -8.00
C ALA A 268 11.67 -7.91 -8.06
N VAL A 269 12.77 -7.62 -8.74
CA VAL A 269 13.25 -6.25 -8.93
C VAL A 269 13.26 -5.89 -10.41
N TYR A 270 12.67 -4.75 -10.75
CA TYR A 270 12.66 -4.19 -12.08
C TYR A 270 13.14 -2.73 -12.04
N HIS A 271 14.19 -2.40 -12.80
CA HIS A 271 14.79 -1.06 -12.82
C HIS A 271 14.99 -0.44 -11.42
N ASN A 272 15.54 -1.19 -10.46
CA ASN A 272 15.80 -0.76 -9.08
C ASN A 272 14.54 -0.44 -8.24
N ILE A 273 13.37 -0.92 -8.63
CA ILE A 273 12.16 -0.94 -7.81
C ILE A 273 11.78 -2.39 -7.54
N ALA A 274 11.58 -2.75 -6.29
CA ALA A 274 11.05 -4.04 -5.92
C ALA A 274 9.54 -4.08 -6.23
N LEU A 275 9.11 -5.16 -6.85
CA LEU A 275 7.71 -5.44 -7.18
C LEU A 275 7.29 -6.66 -6.36
N ALA A 276 6.49 -6.46 -5.33
CA ALA A 276 6.15 -7.48 -4.35
C ALA A 276 4.65 -7.71 -4.25
N TYR A 277 4.22 -8.96 -4.30
CA TYR A 277 2.88 -9.36 -3.88
C TYR A 277 2.83 -9.52 -2.36
N GLY A 278 1.72 -9.11 -1.76
CA GLY A 278 1.31 -9.61 -0.46
C GLY A 278 0.94 -11.09 -0.55
N ARG A 279 0.93 -11.80 0.56
CA ARG A 279 0.34 -13.12 0.59
C ARG A 279 -1.16 -12.97 0.86
N VAL A 280 -2.01 -13.65 0.08
CA VAL A 280 -3.44 -13.72 0.32
C VAL A 280 -3.73 -14.04 1.79
N SER A 281 -4.66 -13.32 2.40
CA SER A 281 -5.01 -13.54 3.82
C SER A 281 -6.36 -14.25 3.98
N LYS A 282 -7.04 -14.54 2.88
CA LYS A 282 -8.31 -15.25 2.82
C LYS A 282 -8.15 -16.70 3.26
N ILE A 283 -9.06 -17.16 4.12
CA ILE A 283 -9.23 -18.58 4.45
C ILE A 283 -10.57 -19.04 3.89
N MET A 284 -10.55 -19.95 2.96
CA MET A 284 -11.75 -20.59 2.45
C MET A 284 -12.16 -21.74 3.36
N LYS A 285 -13.45 -21.75 3.79
CA LYS A 285 -13.98 -22.69 4.80
C LYS A 285 -13.84 -24.16 4.40
N ASP A 286 -13.84 -24.45 3.09
CA ASP A 286 -13.86 -25.82 2.55
C ASP A 286 -12.61 -26.17 1.73
N LYS A 287 -11.59 -25.33 1.74
CA LYS A 287 -10.31 -25.58 1.06
C LYS A 287 -9.17 -25.22 1.98
N GLU A 288 -8.21 -26.10 2.13
CA GLU A 288 -6.92 -25.67 2.65
C GLU A 288 -6.33 -24.68 1.67
N ASP A 289 -6.30 -23.40 2.07
CA ASP A 289 -5.54 -22.39 1.32
C ASP A 289 -4.10 -22.45 1.86
N PRO A 290 -3.17 -23.05 1.11
CA PRO A 290 -1.80 -23.22 1.60
C PRO A 290 -1.07 -21.90 1.72
N LEU A 291 -1.57 -20.87 1.07
CA LEU A 291 -0.88 -19.58 0.98
C LEU A 291 -1.37 -18.51 1.98
N ALA A 292 -2.35 -18.82 2.84
CA ALA A 292 -2.86 -17.82 3.78
C ALA A 292 -1.78 -17.28 4.72
N GLY A 293 -1.66 -15.96 4.78
CA GLY A 293 -0.62 -15.31 5.58
C GLY A 293 -0.63 -13.79 5.46
N GLY A 294 0.54 -13.20 5.65
CA GLY A 294 0.79 -11.77 5.47
C GLY A 294 2.26 -11.51 5.14
N ARG A 295 2.55 -10.38 4.50
CA ARG A 295 3.92 -9.95 4.20
C ARG A 295 4.39 -8.96 5.25
N VAL A 296 5.56 -9.20 5.80
CA VAL A 296 6.22 -8.29 6.73
C VAL A 296 7.29 -7.49 5.97
N ILE A 297 7.36 -6.20 6.25
CA ILE A 297 8.31 -5.27 5.64
C ILE A 297 8.95 -4.46 6.77
N VAL A 298 10.28 -4.42 6.82
CA VAL A 298 11.02 -3.66 7.83
C VAL A 298 11.87 -2.60 7.15
N LEU A 299 11.44 -1.35 7.25
CA LEU A 299 12.21 -0.19 6.79
C LEU A 299 13.41 0.07 7.69
N LYS A 300 14.47 0.63 7.11
CA LYS A 300 15.69 1.04 7.84
C LYS A 300 15.87 2.56 7.71
N GLU A 301 15.90 3.27 8.84
CA GLU A 301 16.05 4.72 8.88
C GLU A 301 17.27 5.20 8.08
N GLY A 302 17.08 6.19 7.24
CA GLY A 302 18.13 6.81 6.42
C GLY A 302 18.71 5.92 5.32
N LYS A 303 18.13 4.75 5.04
CA LYS A 303 18.64 3.81 4.04
C LYS A 303 17.60 3.50 2.98
N ARG A 304 18.05 3.39 1.73
CA ARG A 304 17.22 2.89 0.62
C ARG A 304 17.27 1.36 0.60
N GLN A 305 16.75 0.75 1.67
CA GLN A 305 16.68 -0.70 1.84
C GLN A 305 15.55 -1.09 2.78
N PHE A 306 15.06 -2.31 2.62
CA PHE A 306 14.14 -2.96 3.55
C PHE A 306 14.40 -4.47 3.60
N ASP A 307 14.04 -5.08 4.72
CA ASP A 307 13.93 -6.54 4.83
C ASP A 307 12.46 -6.93 4.66
N THR A 308 12.20 -8.10 4.09
CA THR A 308 10.84 -8.61 3.96
C THR A 308 10.81 -10.13 4.08
N TRP A 309 9.66 -10.66 4.52
CA TRP A 309 9.36 -12.08 4.57
C TRP A 309 7.85 -12.30 4.55
N ILE A 310 7.47 -13.53 4.32
CA ILE A 310 6.09 -13.96 4.53
C ILE A 310 5.97 -14.57 5.93
N ARG A 311 4.89 -14.19 6.63
CA ARG A 311 4.43 -14.88 7.84
C ARG A 311 3.20 -15.70 7.47
N GLU A 312 3.33 -17.03 7.52
CA GLU A 312 2.23 -17.93 7.20
C GLU A 312 1.19 -17.98 8.33
N LYS A 313 -0.03 -18.42 8.00
CA LYS A 313 -1.13 -18.55 8.98
C LYS A 313 -0.78 -19.36 10.21
N GLY A 314 0.11 -20.34 10.08
CA GLY A 314 0.62 -21.16 11.18
C GLY A 314 1.69 -20.47 12.03
N GLY A 315 2.16 -19.30 11.62
CA GLY A 315 3.17 -18.54 12.34
C GLY A 315 4.60 -18.75 11.82
N GLU A 316 4.81 -19.55 10.79
CA GLU A 316 6.12 -19.78 10.19
C GLU A 316 6.60 -18.54 9.45
N LYS A 317 7.91 -18.26 9.55
CA LYS A 317 8.60 -17.22 8.78
C LYS A 317 9.26 -17.87 7.55
N VAL A 318 8.78 -17.52 6.36
CA VAL A 318 9.30 -18.07 5.10
C VAL A 318 9.72 -16.95 4.13
N LEU A 319 10.50 -17.28 3.11
CA LEU A 319 10.93 -16.39 2.03
C LEU A 319 11.60 -15.08 2.51
N PRO A 320 12.52 -15.12 3.48
CA PRO A 320 13.20 -13.91 3.92
C PRO A 320 14.13 -13.38 2.83
N CYS A 321 14.07 -12.09 2.56
CA CYS A 321 15.00 -11.41 1.67
C CYS A 321 15.17 -9.94 2.05
N SER A 322 16.23 -9.33 1.51
CA SER A 322 16.58 -7.92 1.73
C SER A 322 16.72 -7.20 0.40
N TYR A 323 15.99 -6.10 0.24
CA TYR A 323 16.17 -5.19 -0.89
C TYR A 323 17.26 -4.16 -0.57
N PRO A 324 18.20 -3.90 -1.47
CA PRO A 324 18.42 -4.55 -2.76
C PRO A 324 19.36 -5.76 -2.71
N ALA A 325 19.87 -6.13 -1.53
CA ALA A 325 20.99 -7.08 -1.39
C ALA A 325 20.70 -8.46 -1.99
N SER A 326 19.48 -9.01 -1.79
CA SER A 326 19.10 -10.34 -2.31
C SER A 326 18.89 -10.39 -3.84
N PHE A 327 18.94 -9.23 -4.53
CA PHE A 327 18.67 -9.08 -5.97
C PHE A 327 19.87 -8.56 -6.77
N ARG A 328 21.02 -8.45 -6.13
CA ARG A 328 22.28 -8.07 -6.79
C ARG A 328 23.03 -9.34 -7.21
N HIS A 329 23.43 -9.38 -8.48
CA HIS A 329 24.36 -10.37 -9.02
C HIS A 329 25.79 -9.94 -8.79
#